data_68a7405abfbb66149ef6f4e23eb6a7c9
#
_entry.id   68a7405abfbb66149ef6f4e23eb6a7c9
#
_cell.length_a   1.000
_cell.length_b   1.000
_cell.length_c   1.000
_cell.angle_alpha   90.00
_cell.angle_beta   90.00
_cell.angle_gamma   90.00
#
_symmetry.space_group_name_H-M   'P 1'
#
loop_
_entity.id
_entity.type
_entity.pdbx_description
1 polymer ?
#
loop_
_entity_poly.entity_id
_entity_poly.type
_entity_poly.pdbx_seq_one_letter_code
_entity_poly.pdbx_strand_id
1 'polypeptide(L)'
;RREINSQVAMHFGSPPYLVGVQEEVCDGYVICAGKSEAIRQGFLSAEADKPFWLQLVGNGLTTTWAAHLGAVLTHATWPAITCINLYSNQLLTKNIKVTDGHHTVPEEPGLGVTVDLEEVERYRVPTQKLEPFLTKGNLYNHPQPRIISTIVYPDGSCIHMGASSQGYG
;
A
#
# COMPACT_ATOMS: atom_id res chain seq x y z
N ARG A 1 -23.73 -14.84 -4.82
CA ARG A 1 -23.36 -13.69 -5.66
C ARG A 1 -24.53 -13.16 -6.50
N ARG A 2 -25.41 -14.00 -6.96
CA ARG A 2 -26.56 -13.59 -7.81
C ARG A 2 -27.55 -12.62 -7.15
N GLU A 3 -27.50 -12.49 -5.83
CA GLU A 3 -28.40 -11.63 -5.05
C GLU A 3 -27.74 -10.32 -4.59
N ILE A 4 -26.44 -10.14 -4.84
CA ILE A 4 -25.69 -8.95 -4.43
C ILE A 4 -25.55 -8.01 -5.63
N ASN A 5 -26.20 -6.86 -5.58
CA ASN A 5 -26.08 -5.81 -6.60
C ASN A 5 -24.99 -4.81 -6.23
N SER A 6 -23.82 -5.33 -5.82
CA SER A 6 -22.64 -4.52 -5.46
C SER A 6 -21.38 -5.19 -6.01
N GLN A 7 -20.42 -4.38 -6.42
CA GLN A 7 -19.11 -4.88 -6.84
C GLN A 7 -18.36 -5.45 -5.64
N VAL A 8 -17.71 -6.59 -5.85
CA VAL A 8 -16.90 -7.29 -4.86
C VAL A 8 -15.44 -7.21 -5.27
N ALA A 9 -14.61 -6.62 -4.42
CA ALA A 9 -13.16 -6.65 -4.55
C ALA A 9 -12.55 -7.67 -3.61
N MET A 10 -11.52 -8.36 -4.07
CA MET A 10 -10.75 -9.29 -3.25
C MET A 10 -9.26 -8.95 -3.31
N HIS A 11 -8.56 -9.17 -2.20
CA HIS A 11 -7.11 -9.05 -2.23
C HIS A 11 -6.53 -10.00 -3.26
N PHE A 12 -5.62 -9.48 -4.09
CA PHE A 12 -4.99 -10.26 -5.15
C PHE A 12 -4.26 -11.48 -4.56
N GLY A 13 -4.59 -12.67 -5.07
CA GLY A 13 -4.00 -13.92 -4.59
C GLY A 13 -4.79 -14.63 -3.48
N SER A 14 -5.91 -14.08 -3.01
CA SER A 14 -6.77 -14.71 -2.00
C SER A 14 -8.24 -14.68 -2.44
N PRO A 15 -8.74 -15.74 -3.07
CA PRO A 15 -8.12 -17.03 -3.41
C PRO A 15 -6.97 -16.92 -4.42
N PRO A 16 -6.26 -18.01 -4.73
CA PRO A 16 -5.24 -18.02 -5.77
C PRO A 16 -5.75 -17.41 -7.08
N TYR A 17 -4.92 -16.59 -7.74
CA TYR A 17 -5.32 -15.80 -8.91
C TYR A 17 -6.11 -16.57 -9.97
N LEU A 18 -5.61 -17.75 -10.37
CA LEU A 18 -6.29 -18.56 -11.41
C LEU A 18 -7.68 -19.01 -10.96
N VAL A 19 -7.84 -19.39 -9.69
CA VAL A 19 -9.15 -19.73 -9.13
C VAL A 19 -10.06 -18.51 -9.13
N GLY A 20 -9.53 -17.35 -8.73
CA GLY A 20 -10.28 -16.11 -8.72
C GLY A 20 -10.84 -15.72 -10.09
N VAL A 21 -10.05 -15.96 -11.16
CA VAL A 21 -10.46 -15.70 -12.54
C VAL A 21 -11.45 -16.77 -13.05
N GLN A 22 -11.11 -18.05 -12.90
CA GLN A 22 -11.92 -19.16 -13.44
C GLN A 22 -13.31 -19.27 -12.80
N GLU A 23 -13.38 -19.04 -11.48
CA GLU A 23 -14.63 -19.15 -10.72
C GLU A 23 -15.39 -17.82 -10.61
N GLU A 24 -14.87 -16.75 -11.23
CA GLU A 24 -15.46 -15.41 -11.23
C GLU A 24 -15.86 -14.93 -9.82
N VAL A 25 -15.01 -15.16 -8.83
CA VAL A 25 -15.33 -14.92 -7.40
C VAL A 25 -15.40 -13.44 -7.04
N CYS A 26 -14.85 -12.56 -7.87
CA CYS A 26 -14.85 -11.11 -7.62
C CYS A 26 -14.97 -10.30 -8.92
N ASP A 27 -15.34 -9.04 -8.77
CA ASP A 27 -15.45 -8.08 -9.88
C ASP A 27 -14.12 -7.40 -10.17
N GLY A 28 -13.23 -7.35 -9.18
CA GLY A 28 -11.91 -6.75 -9.31
C GLY A 28 -11.03 -7.04 -8.10
N TYR A 29 -9.83 -6.47 -8.09
CA TYR A 29 -8.81 -6.79 -7.10
C TYR A 29 -8.38 -5.60 -6.25
N VAL A 30 -7.88 -5.91 -5.06
CA VAL A 30 -7.09 -5.01 -4.21
C VAL A 30 -5.64 -5.42 -4.35
N ILE A 31 -4.80 -4.53 -4.86
CA ILE A 31 -3.36 -4.77 -4.98
C ILE A 31 -2.64 -4.04 -3.85
N CYS A 32 -2.06 -4.83 -2.94
CA CYS A 32 -1.30 -4.36 -1.77
C CYS A 32 0.07 -5.04 -1.76
N ALA A 33 1.00 -4.56 -2.58
CA ALA A 33 2.27 -5.24 -2.80
C ALA A 33 3.43 -4.26 -3.06
N GLY A 34 4.66 -4.72 -2.92
CA GLY A 34 5.86 -3.97 -3.33
C GLY A 34 5.91 -3.74 -4.85
N LYS A 35 6.80 -2.84 -5.29
CA LYS A 35 6.85 -2.34 -6.67
C LYS A 35 6.70 -3.41 -7.75
N SER A 36 7.60 -4.37 -7.78
CA SER A 36 7.63 -5.38 -8.85
C SER A 36 6.38 -6.27 -8.85
N GLU A 37 5.92 -6.60 -7.66
CA GLU A 37 4.74 -7.43 -7.49
C GLU A 37 3.46 -6.66 -7.81
N ALA A 38 3.33 -5.39 -7.43
CA ALA A 38 2.19 -4.56 -7.79
C ALA A 38 2.07 -4.40 -9.32
N ILE A 39 3.20 -4.23 -10.03
CA ILE A 39 3.24 -4.17 -11.48
C ILE A 39 2.79 -5.50 -12.08
N ARG A 40 3.33 -6.62 -11.59
CA ARG A 40 2.96 -7.96 -12.06
C ARG A 40 1.47 -8.24 -11.85
N GLN A 41 0.96 -7.96 -10.66
CA GLN A 41 -0.46 -8.14 -10.33
C GLN A 41 -1.36 -7.24 -11.19
N GLY A 42 -0.93 -6.01 -11.44
CA GLY A 42 -1.65 -5.09 -12.32
C GLY A 42 -1.76 -5.60 -13.77
N PHE A 43 -0.69 -6.15 -14.33
CA PHE A 43 -0.72 -6.77 -15.65
C PHE A 43 -1.60 -8.02 -15.68
N LEU A 44 -1.51 -8.90 -14.69
CA LEU A 44 -2.37 -10.08 -14.60
C LEU A 44 -3.85 -9.70 -14.46
N SER A 45 -4.15 -8.64 -13.72
CA SER A 45 -5.52 -8.12 -13.61
C SER A 45 -6.03 -7.62 -14.96
N ALA A 46 -5.17 -6.92 -15.73
CA ALA A 46 -5.50 -6.44 -17.06
C ALA A 46 -5.75 -7.60 -18.05
N GLU A 47 -4.92 -8.64 -18.02
CA GLU A 47 -5.12 -9.85 -18.86
C GLU A 47 -6.45 -10.58 -18.57
N ALA A 48 -6.94 -10.47 -17.32
CA ALA A 48 -8.23 -11.03 -16.92
C ALA A 48 -9.40 -10.05 -17.09
N ASP A 49 -9.16 -8.86 -17.67
CA ASP A 49 -10.13 -7.77 -17.77
C ASP A 49 -10.80 -7.43 -16.43
N LYS A 50 -9.99 -7.41 -15.34
CA LYS A 50 -10.45 -7.11 -13.99
C LYS A 50 -9.90 -5.75 -13.53
N PRO A 51 -10.78 -4.80 -13.18
CA PRO A 51 -10.34 -3.56 -12.56
C PRO A 51 -9.73 -3.82 -11.18
N PHE A 52 -8.93 -2.88 -10.71
CA PHE A 52 -8.38 -2.93 -9.36
C PHE A 52 -8.13 -1.54 -8.79
N TRP A 53 -7.90 -1.49 -7.49
CA TRP A 53 -7.27 -0.34 -6.85
C TRP A 53 -5.96 -0.70 -6.19
N LEU A 54 -5.10 0.30 -6.06
CA LEU A 54 -3.85 0.19 -5.31
C LEU A 54 -4.12 0.53 -3.84
N GLN A 55 -3.85 -0.40 -2.94
CA GLN A 55 -3.85 -0.18 -1.51
C GLN A 55 -2.41 -0.07 -1.01
N LEU A 56 -1.83 1.11 -1.14
CA LEU A 56 -0.44 1.40 -0.81
C LEU A 56 -0.38 2.43 0.31
N VAL A 57 -0.67 1.96 1.52
CA VAL A 57 -0.71 2.80 2.72
C VAL A 57 0.66 3.38 3.03
N GLY A 58 0.73 4.71 3.18
CA GLY A 58 1.98 5.38 3.49
C GLY A 58 1.90 6.90 3.41
N ASN A 59 3.05 7.53 3.65
CA ASN A 59 3.22 8.97 3.60
C ASN A 59 3.24 9.53 2.16
N GLY A 60 3.69 10.77 2.00
CA GLY A 60 3.73 11.44 0.70
C GLY A 60 4.54 10.71 -0.37
N LEU A 61 5.66 10.07 -0.04
CA LEU A 61 6.44 9.28 -1.00
C LEU A 61 5.64 8.09 -1.54
N THR A 62 5.01 7.33 -0.66
CA THR A 62 4.19 6.18 -1.04
C THR A 62 2.98 6.61 -1.86
N THR A 63 2.33 7.71 -1.48
CA THR A 63 1.17 8.24 -2.22
C THR A 63 1.57 8.70 -3.62
N THR A 64 2.70 9.40 -3.76
CA THR A 64 3.21 9.80 -5.10
C THR A 64 3.55 8.57 -5.93
N TRP A 65 4.20 7.59 -5.34
CA TRP A 65 4.49 6.34 -6.05
C TRP A 65 3.21 5.60 -6.50
N ALA A 66 2.20 5.54 -5.64
CA ALA A 66 0.89 4.97 -5.99
C ALA A 66 0.25 5.73 -7.17
N ALA A 67 0.38 7.07 -7.21
CA ALA A 67 -0.12 7.89 -8.30
C ALA A 67 0.58 7.55 -9.64
N HIS A 68 1.91 7.41 -9.64
CA HIS A 68 2.66 6.99 -10.83
C HIS A 68 2.23 5.60 -11.32
N LEU A 69 2.06 4.63 -10.41
CA LEU A 69 1.56 3.30 -10.77
C LEU A 69 0.15 3.34 -11.33
N GLY A 70 -0.75 4.09 -10.68
CA GLY A 70 -2.13 4.24 -11.12
C GLY A 70 -2.24 4.89 -12.51
N ALA A 71 -1.31 5.78 -12.86
CA ALA A 71 -1.30 6.44 -14.17
C ALA A 71 -0.85 5.51 -15.30
N VAL A 72 -0.08 4.46 -15.05
CA VAL A 72 0.47 3.57 -16.08
C VAL A 72 -0.20 2.20 -16.13
N LEU A 73 -0.84 1.76 -15.06
CA LEU A 73 -1.53 0.49 -15.01
C LEU A 73 -2.99 0.64 -15.47
N THR A 74 -3.29 0.20 -16.68
CA THR A 74 -4.53 0.50 -17.42
C THR A 74 -5.81 0.10 -16.69
N HIS A 75 -5.78 -0.95 -15.86
CA HIS A 75 -6.93 -1.43 -15.10
C HIS A 75 -6.97 -0.93 -13.65
N ALA A 76 -6.08 -0.01 -13.25
CA ALA A 76 -6.14 0.71 -11.97
C ALA A 76 -7.25 1.77 -11.99
N THR A 77 -8.48 1.36 -12.26
CA THR A 77 -9.62 2.26 -12.48
C THR A 77 -10.48 2.51 -11.24
N TRP A 78 -10.26 1.74 -10.19
CA TRP A 78 -10.91 1.96 -8.92
C TRP A 78 -10.10 2.91 -8.02
N PRO A 79 -10.74 3.72 -7.16
CA PRO A 79 -10.06 4.71 -6.33
C PRO A 79 -8.99 4.09 -5.42
N ALA A 80 -7.74 4.56 -5.55
CA ALA A 80 -6.63 4.09 -4.72
C ALA A 80 -6.79 4.49 -3.24
N ILE A 81 -6.24 3.67 -2.34
CA ILE A 81 -6.22 3.92 -0.90
C ILE A 81 -4.77 4.06 -0.44
N THR A 82 -4.37 5.24 -0.02
CA THR A 82 -3.02 5.51 0.52
C THR A 82 -3.03 5.90 1.99
N CYS A 83 -4.19 6.25 2.53
CA CYS A 83 -4.37 6.71 3.90
C CYS A 83 -3.49 7.91 4.26
N ILE A 84 -3.09 8.73 3.29
CA ILE A 84 -2.19 9.88 3.49
C ILE A 84 -2.75 10.88 4.52
N ASN A 85 -4.05 10.98 4.63
CA ASN A 85 -4.76 11.83 5.57
C ASN A 85 -4.66 11.36 7.04
N LEU A 86 -4.15 10.16 7.29
CA LEU A 86 -3.89 9.66 8.64
C LEU A 86 -2.50 10.05 9.16
N TYR A 87 -1.64 10.60 8.31
CA TYR A 87 -0.30 11.02 8.69
C TYR A 87 -0.29 12.51 9.05
N SER A 88 0.29 12.85 10.19
CA SER A 88 0.47 14.24 10.64
C SER A 88 1.46 15.02 9.78
N ASN A 89 2.36 14.32 9.07
CA ASN A 89 3.34 14.89 8.17
C ASN A 89 3.56 13.96 6.96
N GLN A 90 3.72 14.54 5.79
CA GLN A 90 3.92 13.81 4.54
C GLN A 90 5.40 13.50 4.25
N LEU A 91 6.33 14.04 5.05
CA LEU A 91 7.79 13.96 4.89
C LEU A 91 8.28 14.54 3.56
N LEU A 92 7.57 15.50 3.02
CA LEU A 92 7.89 16.20 1.78
C LEU A 92 8.03 17.70 2.03
N THR A 93 8.96 18.36 1.32
CA THR A 93 9.14 19.82 1.38
C THR A 93 7.89 20.57 0.90
N LYS A 94 7.10 19.95 0.03
CA LYS A 94 5.81 20.45 -0.44
C LYS A 94 4.78 19.32 -0.37
N ASN A 95 3.77 19.52 0.44
CA ASN A 95 2.71 18.54 0.63
C ASN A 95 1.91 18.27 -0.64
N ILE A 96 1.59 17.00 -0.84
CA ILE A 96 0.66 16.55 -1.86
C ILE A 96 -0.73 17.09 -1.55
N LYS A 97 -1.40 17.58 -2.59
CA LYS A 97 -2.80 17.98 -2.51
C LYS A 97 -3.65 16.96 -3.26
N VAL A 98 -4.68 16.48 -2.59
CA VAL A 98 -5.75 15.69 -3.21
C VAL A 98 -6.97 16.60 -3.30
N THR A 99 -7.49 16.80 -4.49
CA THR A 99 -8.65 17.64 -4.76
C THR A 99 -9.69 16.79 -5.46
N ASP A 100 -10.90 16.77 -4.93
CA ASP A 100 -12.02 15.97 -5.46
C ASP A 100 -11.66 14.49 -5.72
N GLY A 101 -10.88 13.90 -4.81
CA GLY A 101 -10.41 12.51 -4.92
C GLY A 101 -9.27 12.29 -5.91
N HIS A 102 -8.72 13.34 -6.52
CA HIS A 102 -7.68 13.25 -7.52
C HIS A 102 -6.36 13.85 -7.03
N HIS A 103 -5.28 13.26 -7.45
CA HIS A 103 -3.92 13.78 -7.30
C HIS A 103 -3.24 13.82 -8.66
N THR A 104 -2.66 14.98 -9.00
CA THR A 104 -1.88 15.12 -10.24
C THR A 104 -0.54 14.42 -10.09
N VAL A 105 -0.19 13.55 -11.02
CA VAL A 105 1.12 12.89 -11.08
C VAL A 105 2.19 13.93 -11.38
N PRO A 106 3.24 14.07 -10.55
CA PRO A 106 4.34 14.99 -10.84
C PRO A 106 5.13 14.58 -12.09
N GLU A 107 5.63 15.55 -12.85
CA GLU A 107 6.39 15.33 -14.08
C GLU A 107 7.90 15.53 -13.90
N GLU A 108 8.35 16.04 -12.76
CA GLU A 108 9.76 16.26 -12.47
C GLU A 108 10.52 14.93 -12.32
N PRO A 109 11.84 14.91 -12.49
CA PRO A 109 12.66 13.69 -12.43
C PRO A 109 12.47 12.88 -11.13
N GLY A 110 12.54 11.58 -11.24
CA GLY A 110 12.31 10.63 -10.14
C GLY A 110 10.82 10.49 -9.84
N LEU A 111 10.42 10.64 -8.58
CA LEU A 111 9.02 10.69 -8.18
C LEU A 111 8.40 12.08 -8.34
N GLY A 112 9.21 13.09 -8.72
CA GLY A 112 8.76 14.47 -8.85
C GLY A 112 8.45 15.15 -7.51
N VAL A 113 8.98 14.63 -6.41
CA VAL A 113 8.83 15.20 -5.07
C VAL A 113 10.17 15.22 -4.34
N THR A 114 10.33 16.17 -3.43
CA THR A 114 11.54 16.32 -2.60
C THR A 114 11.25 15.95 -1.16
N VAL A 115 12.06 15.06 -0.60
CA VAL A 115 11.97 14.63 0.80
C VAL A 115 12.42 15.75 1.72
N ASP A 116 11.67 16.00 2.77
CA ASP A 116 12.06 16.87 3.88
C ASP A 116 12.89 16.05 4.88
N LEU A 117 14.22 16.18 4.79
CA LEU A 117 15.13 15.42 5.62
C LEU A 117 15.08 15.85 7.10
N GLU A 118 14.73 17.10 7.40
CA GLU A 118 14.56 17.58 8.78
C GLU A 118 13.36 16.90 9.43
N GLU A 119 12.24 16.84 8.72
CA GLU A 119 11.05 16.13 9.18
C GLU A 119 11.29 14.61 9.28
N VAL A 120 12.05 14.02 8.36
CA VAL A 120 12.44 12.60 8.48
C VAL A 120 13.21 12.35 9.78
N GLU A 121 14.18 13.20 10.12
CA GLU A 121 14.92 13.06 11.38
C GLU A 121 14.04 13.30 12.60
N ARG A 122 13.14 14.28 12.54
CA ARG A 122 12.19 14.58 13.62
C ARG A 122 11.27 13.41 13.95
N TYR A 123 10.82 12.67 12.93
CA TYR A 123 9.94 11.50 13.09
C TYR A 123 10.72 10.18 13.19
N ARG A 124 12.05 10.22 13.18
CA ARG A 124 12.87 9.02 13.31
C ARG A 124 12.65 8.35 14.67
N VAL A 125 12.24 7.11 14.65
CA VAL A 125 12.15 6.29 15.86
C VAL A 125 13.54 5.73 16.18
N PRO A 126 14.09 5.96 17.39
CA PRO A 126 15.38 5.38 17.78
C PRO A 126 15.37 3.85 17.66
N THR A 127 16.41 3.30 17.03
CA THR A 127 16.52 1.85 16.76
C THR A 127 16.37 1.01 18.04
N GLN A 128 16.87 1.51 19.17
CA GLN A 128 16.76 0.84 20.48
C GLN A 128 15.30 0.64 20.95
N LYS A 129 14.38 1.51 20.50
CA LYS A 129 12.94 1.31 20.77
C LYS A 129 12.31 0.27 19.86
N LEU A 130 12.95 -0.04 18.72
CA LEU A 130 12.49 -1.04 17.76
C LEU A 130 13.06 -2.44 18.04
N GLU A 131 14.23 -2.53 18.72
CA GLU A 131 14.87 -3.82 19.02
C GLU A 131 13.96 -4.84 19.69
N PRO A 132 13.13 -4.49 20.70
CA PRO A 132 12.21 -5.46 21.30
C PRO A 132 11.20 -6.03 20.29
N PHE A 133 10.86 -5.27 19.25
CA PHE A 133 9.93 -5.70 18.20
C PHE A 133 10.65 -6.49 17.10
N LEU A 134 11.91 -6.18 16.84
CA LEU A 134 12.73 -6.86 15.85
C LEU A 134 13.26 -8.21 16.36
N THR A 135 13.62 -8.28 17.65
CA THR A 135 14.24 -9.47 18.27
C THR A 135 13.23 -10.43 18.89
N LYS A 136 12.08 -9.94 19.35
CA LYS A 136 10.99 -10.79 19.84
C LYS A 136 10.07 -11.23 18.70
N GLY A 137 10.64 -11.75 17.62
CA GLY A 137 9.96 -12.21 16.41
C GLY A 137 8.92 -13.32 16.59
N ASN A 138 8.17 -13.31 17.69
CA ASN A 138 7.31 -14.40 18.08
C ASN A 138 5.81 -14.07 18.14
N LEU A 139 5.38 -12.99 17.49
CA LEU A 139 3.93 -12.74 17.42
C LEU A 139 3.17 -13.85 16.67
N TYR A 140 3.86 -14.67 15.85
CA TYR A 140 3.24 -15.74 15.07
C TYR A 140 4.12 -16.98 14.87
N ASN A 141 5.00 -17.36 15.81
CA ASN A 141 5.82 -18.58 15.72
C ASN A 141 6.63 -18.74 14.43
N HIS A 142 7.09 -17.65 13.81
CA HIS A 142 7.90 -17.71 12.58
C HIS A 142 9.38 -17.56 12.88
N PRO A 143 10.24 -18.46 12.36
CA PRO A 143 11.70 -18.47 12.62
C PRO A 143 12.48 -17.36 11.87
N GLN A 144 11.84 -16.52 11.06
CA GLN A 144 12.50 -15.46 10.30
C GLN A 144 12.29 -14.09 10.96
N PRO A 145 13.31 -13.22 10.97
CA PRO A 145 13.14 -11.85 11.43
C PRO A 145 12.12 -11.14 10.54
N ARG A 146 11.08 -10.58 11.16
CA ARG A 146 10.05 -9.83 10.45
C ARG A 146 10.29 -8.34 10.64
N ILE A 147 10.20 -7.60 9.55
CA ILE A 147 10.10 -6.15 9.63
C ILE A 147 8.68 -5.83 10.08
N ILE A 148 8.56 -5.25 11.26
CA ILE A 148 7.29 -4.74 11.78
C ILE A 148 7.31 -3.23 11.60
N SER A 149 6.43 -2.71 10.77
CA SER A 149 6.19 -1.27 10.72
C SER A 149 5.26 -0.91 11.87
N THR A 150 5.72 -0.07 12.76
CA THR A 150 4.93 0.42 13.89
C THR A 150 4.58 1.89 13.65
N ILE A 151 3.29 2.19 13.58
CA ILE A 151 2.79 3.57 13.62
C ILE A 151 2.50 3.88 15.09
N VAL A 152 3.20 4.86 15.64
CA VAL A 152 2.97 5.34 17.01
C VAL A 152 2.22 6.65 16.94
N TYR A 153 1.06 6.72 17.57
CA TYR A 153 0.28 7.93 17.68
C TYR A 153 0.78 8.84 18.81
N PRO A 154 0.47 10.16 18.79
CA PRO A 154 0.89 11.09 19.83
C PRO A 154 0.42 10.73 21.25
N ASP A 155 -0.67 10.00 21.38
CA ASP A 155 -1.23 9.50 22.64
C ASP A 155 -0.51 8.24 23.16
N GLY A 156 0.51 7.75 22.44
CA GLY A 156 1.25 6.54 22.78
C GLY A 156 0.61 5.24 22.30
N SER A 157 -0.58 5.30 21.70
CA SER A 157 -1.16 4.13 21.03
C SER A 157 -0.36 3.77 19.78
N CYS A 158 -0.37 2.51 19.37
CA CYS A 158 0.37 2.08 18.19
C CYS A 158 -0.38 1.02 17.39
N ILE A 159 -0.17 1.07 16.07
CA ILE A 159 -0.58 0.01 15.15
C ILE A 159 0.68 -0.69 14.67
N HIS A 160 0.73 -2.00 14.86
CA HIS A 160 1.81 -2.85 14.36
C HIS A 160 1.36 -3.52 13.07
N MET A 161 2.09 -3.28 11.99
CA MET A 161 1.90 -3.99 10.72
C MET A 161 3.07 -4.93 10.52
N GLY A 162 2.82 -6.22 10.58
CA GLY A 162 3.81 -7.24 10.24
C GLY A 162 3.93 -7.35 8.73
N ALA A 163 5.11 -7.06 8.16
CA ALA A 163 5.40 -7.51 6.80
C ALA A 163 5.65 -9.02 6.86
N SER A 164 4.69 -9.83 6.44
CA SER A 164 4.99 -11.22 6.13
C SER A 164 5.80 -11.25 4.83
N SER A 165 6.85 -12.05 4.78
CA SER A 165 7.59 -12.33 3.54
C SER A 165 6.74 -13.11 2.51
N GLN A 166 5.60 -13.60 2.94
CA GLN A 166 4.50 -14.06 2.10
C GLN A 166 3.51 -12.91 2.08
N GLY A 167 3.42 -12.23 0.93
CA GLY A 167 2.36 -11.27 0.71
C GLY A 167 1.03 -11.87 1.19
N TYR A 168 0.13 -11.02 1.63
CA TYR A 168 -1.24 -11.46 1.84
C TYR A 168 -1.67 -12.19 0.57
N GLY A 169 -1.52 -13.52 0.59
CA GLY A 169 -2.11 -14.40 -0.37
C GLY A 169 -3.55 -14.62 0.02
#